data_35b85d7f8fd3efe00f58bd7c90394a04
#
_entry.id   35b85d7f8fd3efe00f58bd7c90394a04
#
_cell.length_a   1.000
_cell.length_b   1.000
_cell.length_c   1.000
_cell.angle_alpha   90.00
_cell.angle_beta   90.00
_cell.angle_gamma   90.00
#
_symmetry.space_group_name_H-M   'P 1'
#
loop_
_entity.id
_entity.type
_entity.pdbx_description
1 polymer ?
#
loop_
_entity_poly.entity_id
_entity_poly.type
_entity_poly.pdbx_seq_one_letter_code
_entity_poly.pdbx_strand_id
1 'polypeptide(L)'
;MISQTDRQTDRQTDRQTGYPSIDKPWLKYYSKEAIEAEMPRCSMYEYIRRENENTQENVALNYFGKKITYRELFERIERAAAAFQKRGIENGDVVTIMSMHIPETIECIYALNMIGAVSNLIYMTLSQEEIIAQITAVHSKIFIYLDEAEDRVYGIQDKLSGVTFIRMSSYDSMPYPMKIIGVGKKRYRQKRASIRFKDFVDTCKSTKVDVAEYEKNKDAIIVYSSGTTGNPKGVLHTNDSMNAVAFQYKIAGMGIEKGSTFLNPIPPFFGFGISIGIHTQLSLGTTGILHIVPETNLVSRTIRRMKPDHVVLGPAFLDAMLDSITGDMRWLQTLAGGGGGITEEQERKLNNKLHEHKSKLNYLTGYGMTEFGATVCTNMNRCQKVTSLGIPFPKTNIKIIDAETHEELPYGKTGEMCFHTPNMMKNYLNNPEQTAKTIEIKDGMCWLHTGDLGHVDRDGFVYFDGRIKRIYITRAADGTVYKLFPERIENVLSGCHDVQQAAVVVEEDEIKLNDAVAYVVLKKGSTEKQLAIIRETLAQKLPDYSVPETVMVIESMPLTQSGKIDYCRLPRL
;
A
#
# COMPACT_ATOMS: atom_id res chain seq x y z
N MET A 1 27.13 -6.52 48.69
CA MET A 1 27.22 -7.92 48.26
C MET A 1 26.02 -8.20 47.38
N ILE A 2 26.16 -8.01 46.07
CA ILE A 2 25.15 -8.34 45.07
C ILE A 2 25.43 -9.79 44.69
N SER A 3 24.42 -10.64 44.83
CA SER A 3 24.51 -12.09 44.77
C SER A 3 24.93 -12.58 43.38
N GLN A 4 25.76 -13.64 43.37
CA GLN A 4 26.26 -14.32 42.15
C GLN A 4 25.18 -15.01 41.32
N THR A 5 23.89 -14.93 41.70
CA THR A 5 22.76 -15.57 40.99
C THR A 5 22.24 -14.77 39.80
N ASP A 6 22.51 -13.45 39.75
CA ASP A 6 22.01 -12.60 38.63
C ASP A 6 22.92 -12.62 37.40
N ARG A 7 24.08 -13.27 37.46
CA ARG A 7 24.98 -13.37 36.29
C ARG A 7 24.85 -14.65 35.45
N GLN A 8 24.00 -15.58 35.87
CA GLN A 8 23.81 -16.84 35.12
C GLN A 8 22.62 -16.84 34.17
N THR A 9 21.70 -15.89 34.29
CA THR A 9 20.54 -15.77 33.39
C THR A 9 20.84 -15.03 32.09
N ASP A 10 21.94 -14.26 32.01
CA ASP A 10 22.29 -13.47 30.81
C ASP A 10 23.21 -14.20 29.80
N ARG A 11 23.58 -15.46 30.05
CA ARG A 11 24.49 -16.21 29.14
C ARG A 11 23.82 -17.24 28.24
N GLN A 12 22.51 -17.32 28.21
CA GLN A 12 21.78 -18.31 27.37
C GLN A 12 21.26 -17.78 26.05
N THR A 13 21.54 -16.52 25.67
CA THR A 13 20.98 -15.86 24.48
C THR A 13 21.96 -15.65 23.32
N ASP A 14 23.18 -16.19 23.33
CA ASP A 14 24.19 -15.78 22.32
C ASP A 14 24.69 -16.88 21.37
N ARG A 15 23.83 -17.84 21.00
CA ARG A 15 24.10 -18.66 19.80
C ARG A 15 22.94 -18.54 18.83
N GLN A 16 23.04 -17.54 17.93
CA GLN A 16 22.19 -17.52 16.74
C GLN A 16 22.37 -18.83 15.99
N THR A 17 21.24 -19.45 15.59
CA THR A 17 21.23 -20.68 14.79
C THR A 17 21.76 -20.44 13.38
N GLY A 18 21.76 -19.18 12.94
CA GLY A 18 22.12 -18.76 11.60
C GLY A 18 20.93 -18.51 10.67
N TYR A 19 19.71 -18.77 11.15
CA TYR A 19 18.47 -18.66 10.36
C TYR A 19 17.52 -17.60 10.93
N PRO A 20 17.11 -16.61 10.11
CA PRO A 20 16.26 -15.52 10.58
C PRO A 20 14.94 -15.97 11.19
N SER A 21 14.28 -16.98 10.61
CA SER A 21 12.95 -17.46 11.04
C SER A 21 12.96 -18.07 12.44
N ILE A 22 14.11 -18.62 12.86
CA ILE A 22 14.31 -19.26 14.16
C ILE A 22 14.73 -18.24 15.20
N ASP A 23 15.77 -17.46 14.88
CA ASP A 23 16.40 -16.51 15.81
C ASP A 23 15.57 -15.25 16.07
N LYS A 24 14.81 -14.80 15.07
CA LYS A 24 13.94 -13.60 15.09
C LYS A 24 14.62 -12.36 15.66
N PRO A 25 15.80 -11.95 15.15
CA PRO A 25 16.63 -10.94 15.76
C PRO A 25 15.99 -9.54 15.82
N TRP A 26 14.95 -9.28 15.01
CA TRP A 26 14.18 -8.05 15.03
C TRP A 26 13.34 -7.88 16.29
N LEU A 27 13.05 -8.96 17.05
CA LEU A 27 12.24 -8.87 18.27
C LEU A 27 12.92 -8.06 19.37
N LYS A 28 14.25 -7.94 19.35
CA LYS A 28 15.01 -7.07 20.29
C LYS A 28 14.61 -5.58 20.23
N TYR A 29 13.99 -5.14 19.15
CA TYR A 29 13.54 -3.76 18.97
C TYR A 29 12.13 -3.50 19.50
N TYR A 30 11.44 -4.52 20.01
CA TYR A 30 10.08 -4.42 20.52
C TYR A 30 10.03 -4.70 22.02
N SER A 31 9.08 -4.08 22.71
CA SER A 31 8.86 -4.40 24.12
C SER A 31 8.24 -5.79 24.28
N LYS A 32 8.40 -6.37 25.48
CA LYS A 32 7.79 -7.66 25.81
C LYS A 32 6.27 -7.61 25.64
N GLU A 33 5.65 -6.52 26.07
CA GLU A 33 4.19 -6.30 25.94
C GLU A 33 3.75 -6.32 24.46
N ALA A 34 4.53 -5.71 23.56
CA ALA A 34 4.25 -5.75 22.12
C ALA A 34 4.36 -7.16 21.52
N ILE A 35 5.36 -7.93 22.00
CA ILE A 35 5.57 -9.32 21.55
C ILE A 35 4.45 -10.23 22.05
N GLU A 36 3.97 -10.06 23.28
CA GLU A 36 2.96 -10.90 23.94
C GLU A 36 1.52 -10.44 23.66
N ALA A 37 1.30 -9.20 23.20
CA ALA A 37 -0.02 -8.63 22.97
C ALA A 37 -0.93 -9.54 22.15
N GLU A 38 -2.18 -9.68 22.54
CA GLU A 38 -3.17 -10.50 21.84
C GLU A 38 -3.82 -9.74 20.69
N MET A 39 -4.06 -10.44 19.57
CA MET A 39 -4.75 -9.87 18.41
C MET A 39 -6.21 -9.53 18.75
N PRO A 40 -6.73 -8.38 18.26
CA PRO A 40 -8.14 -8.03 18.47
C PRO A 40 -9.05 -9.04 17.77
N ARG A 41 -10.12 -9.46 18.49
CA ARG A 41 -11.17 -10.35 17.98
C ARG A 41 -12.46 -9.55 17.85
N CYS A 42 -12.62 -8.84 16.73
CA CYS A 42 -13.77 -7.99 16.46
C CYS A 42 -13.83 -7.61 14.97
N SER A 43 -14.94 -7.03 14.51
CA SER A 43 -15.03 -6.44 13.18
C SER A 43 -14.15 -5.18 13.07
N MET A 44 -13.86 -4.73 11.84
CA MET A 44 -13.15 -3.47 11.62
C MET A 44 -13.89 -2.27 12.23
N TYR A 45 -15.23 -2.26 12.10
CA TYR A 45 -16.07 -1.21 12.71
C TYR A 45 -15.96 -1.22 14.23
N GLU A 46 -16.10 -2.38 14.84
CA GLU A 46 -16.00 -2.52 16.30
C GLU A 46 -14.61 -2.13 16.81
N TYR A 47 -13.55 -2.43 16.06
CA TYR A 47 -12.19 -2.07 16.42
C TYR A 47 -12.01 -0.55 16.48
N ILE A 48 -12.41 0.19 15.46
CA ILE A 48 -12.32 1.66 15.50
C ILE A 48 -13.21 2.28 16.58
N ARG A 49 -14.37 1.67 16.87
CA ARG A 49 -15.27 2.11 17.96
C ARG A 49 -14.60 1.97 19.31
N ARG A 50 -14.06 0.79 19.62
CA ARG A 50 -13.37 0.50 20.90
C ARG A 50 -12.17 1.42 21.11
N GLU A 51 -11.34 1.57 20.07
CA GLU A 51 -10.13 2.37 20.17
C GLU A 51 -10.41 3.86 20.39
N ASN A 52 -11.58 4.36 20.00
CA ASN A 52 -11.96 5.76 20.12
C ASN A 52 -13.10 6.02 21.11
N GLU A 53 -13.47 5.05 21.94
CA GLU A 53 -14.60 5.18 22.89
C GLU A 53 -14.48 6.42 23.77
N ASN A 54 -13.30 6.69 24.31
CA ASN A 54 -13.04 7.81 25.22
C ASN A 54 -12.59 9.11 24.51
N THR A 55 -12.52 9.13 23.17
CA THR A 55 -12.01 10.25 22.36
C THR A 55 -12.95 10.61 21.21
N GLN A 56 -14.24 10.39 21.37
CA GLN A 56 -15.25 10.59 20.31
C GLN A 56 -15.37 12.05 19.84
N GLU A 57 -15.00 13.02 20.68
CA GLU A 57 -14.97 14.43 20.32
C GLU A 57 -13.72 14.85 19.49
N ASN A 58 -12.71 13.97 19.41
CA ASN A 58 -11.57 14.22 18.56
C ASN A 58 -12.00 14.21 17.08
N VAL A 59 -11.30 14.97 16.28
CA VAL A 59 -11.53 15.00 14.83
C VAL A 59 -11.02 13.69 14.21
N ALA A 60 -11.90 12.95 13.56
CA ALA A 60 -11.57 11.75 12.80
C ALA A 60 -11.11 12.09 11.39
N LEU A 61 -11.81 13.02 10.72
CA LEU A 61 -11.55 13.37 9.33
C LEU A 61 -11.49 14.88 9.16
N ASN A 62 -10.54 15.34 8.34
CA ASN A 62 -10.45 16.71 7.85
C ASN A 62 -10.57 16.70 6.32
N TYR A 63 -11.71 17.19 5.82
CA TYR A 63 -12.03 17.21 4.41
C TYR A 63 -12.12 18.64 3.91
N PHE A 64 -11.08 19.14 3.26
CA PHE A 64 -10.96 20.53 2.80
C PHE A 64 -11.19 21.59 3.88
N GLY A 65 -10.83 21.29 5.13
CA GLY A 65 -11.03 22.14 6.29
C GLY A 65 -12.34 21.91 7.06
N LYS A 66 -13.29 21.15 6.52
CA LYS A 66 -14.43 20.66 7.28
C LYS A 66 -13.97 19.50 8.16
N LYS A 67 -14.12 19.66 9.46
CA LYS A 67 -13.80 18.67 10.48
C LYS A 67 -15.02 17.83 10.79
N ILE A 68 -14.84 16.51 10.86
CA ILE A 68 -15.84 15.50 11.25
C ILE A 68 -15.25 14.79 12.45
N THR A 69 -15.95 14.81 13.58
CA THR A 69 -15.52 14.11 14.81
C THR A 69 -15.74 12.60 14.68
N TYR A 70 -15.12 11.80 15.57
CA TYR A 70 -15.40 10.37 15.65
C TYR A 70 -16.87 10.10 15.95
N ARG A 71 -17.48 10.89 16.86
CA ARG A 71 -18.93 10.81 17.14
C ARG A 71 -19.76 11.00 15.87
N GLU A 72 -19.52 12.10 15.14
CA GLU A 72 -20.23 12.39 13.90
C GLU A 72 -19.99 11.30 12.84
N LEU A 73 -18.78 10.77 12.74
CA LEU A 73 -18.45 9.68 11.81
C LEU A 73 -19.23 8.41 12.16
N PHE A 74 -19.28 8.01 13.43
CA PHE A 74 -20.02 6.82 13.84
C PHE A 74 -21.52 6.97 13.59
N GLU A 75 -22.12 8.11 13.88
CA GLU A 75 -23.53 8.39 13.58
C GLU A 75 -23.83 8.32 12.06
N ARG A 76 -22.90 8.76 11.21
CA ARG A 76 -23.02 8.67 9.75
C ARG A 76 -22.92 7.21 9.27
N ILE A 77 -21.98 6.44 9.84
CA ILE A 77 -21.82 5.00 9.56
C ILE A 77 -23.10 4.25 9.92
N GLU A 78 -23.65 4.47 11.12
CA GLU A 78 -24.87 3.80 11.59
C GLU A 78 -26.09 4.11 10.69
N ARG A 79 -26.24 5.37 10.25
CA ARG A 79 -27.30 5.74 9.29
C ARG A 79 -27.13 5.07 7.93
N ALA A 80 -25.90 5.02 7.40
CA ALA A 80 -25.62 4.33 6.17
C ALA A 80 -25.87 2.82 6.27
N ALA A 81 -25.47 2.19 7.39
CA ALA A 81 -25.73 0.77 7.67
C ALA A 81 -27.25 0.45 7.69
N ALA A 82 -28.04 1.27 8.38
CA ALA A 82 -29.50 1.13 8.37
C ALA A 82 -30.11 1.26 6.95
N ALA A 83 -29.56 2.15 6.12
CA ALA A 83 -30.02 2.31 4.75
C ALA A 83 -29.66 1.10 3.87
N PHE A 84 -28.48 0.50 4.06
CA PHE A 84 -28.08 -0.73 3.38
C PHE A 84 -28.99 -1.91 3.77
N GLN A 85 -29.24 -2.13 5.06
CA GLN A 85 -30.14 -3.19 5.54
C GLN A 85 -31.56 -2.99 5.02
N LYS A 86 -32.07 -1.76 5.03
CA LYS A 86 -33.40 -1.45 4.45
C LYS A 86 -33.46 -1.78 2.95
N ARG A 87 -32.33 -1.75 2.26
CA ARG A 87 -32.21 -2.10 0.83
C ARG A 87 -32.00 -3.60 0.58
N GLY A 88 -32.01 -4.41 1.64
CA GLY A 88 -31.85 -5.86 1.57
C GLY A 88 -30.40 -6.31 1.44
N ILE A 89 -29.45 -5.50 1.92
CA ILE A 89 -28.06 -5.95 2.10
C ILE A 89 -27.97 -6.68 3.43
N GLU A 90 -27.47 -7.91 3.34
CA GLU A 90 -27.37 -8.85 4.45
C GLU A 90 -25.91 -9.24 4.70
N ASN A 91 -25.70 -9.96 5.79
CA ASN A 91 -24.39 -10.52 6.16
C ASN A 91 -23.87 -11.45 5.04
N GLY A 92 -22.65 -11.18 4.56
CA GLY A 92 -22.00 -11.90 3.47
C GLY A 92 -22.24 -11.34 2.07
N ASP A 93 -23.19 -10.41 1.90
CA ASP A 93 -23.38 -9.73 0.61
C ASP A 93 -22.18 -8.87 0.25
N VAL A 94 -21.94 -8.71 -1.05
CA VAL A 94 -20.86 -7.86 -1.57
C VAL A 94 -21.44 -6.59 -2.18
N VAL A 95 -20.87 -5.43 -1.83
CA VAL A 95 -21.18 -4.13 -2.43
C VAL A 95 -19.92 -3.58 -3.10
N THR A 96 -20.03 -3.23 -4.38
CA THR A 96 -18.91 -2.67 -5.14
C THR A 96 -18.86 -1.16 -4.98
N ILE A 97 -17.67 -0.62 -4.68
CA ILE A 97 -17.40 0.79 -4.47
C ILE A 97 -16.29 1.26 -5.39
N MET A 98 -16.57 2.24 -6.24
CA MET A 98 -15.66 2.90 -7.17
C MET A 98 -15.51 4.38 -6.77
N SER A 99 -14.59 4.66 -5.83
CA SER A 99 -14.53 5.98 -5.21
C SER A 99 -13.11 6.33 -4.73
N MET A 100 -12.96 7.56 -4.25
CA MET A 100 -11.73 8.14 -3.71
C MET A 100 -11.86 8.39 -2.19
N HIS A 101 -10.83 9.00 -1.57
CA HIS A 101 -10.85 9.37 -0.15
C HIS A 101 -11.81 10.53 0.11
N ILE A 102 -13.09 10.22 0.25
CA ILE A 102 -14.12 11.14 0.71
C ILE A 102 -14.82 10.56 1.95
N PRO A 103 -15.45 11.38 2.80
CA PRO A 103 -16.13 10.89 4.00
C PRO A 103 -17.14 9.79 3.69
N GLU A 104 -17.93 9.94 2.64
CA GLU A 104 -18.98 9.02 2.23
C GLU A 104 -18.42 7.62 1.86
N THR A 105 -17.22 7.55 1.29
CA THR A 105 -16.55 6.26 1.02
C THR A 105 -16.21 5.53 2.31
N ILE A 106 -15.68 6.26 3.29
CA ILE A 106 -15.35 5.73 4.62
C ILE A 106 -16.62 5.27 5.34
N GLU A 107 -17.68 6.09 5.30
CA GLU A 107 -19.01 5.76 5.85
C GLU A 107 -19.52 4.44 5.24
N CYS A 108 -19.46 4.26 3.92
CA CYS A 108 -19.92 3.04 3.24
C CYS A 108 -19.11 1.81 3.67
N ILE A 109 -17.78 1.89 3.68
CA ILE A 109 -16.92 0.75 4.03
C ILE A 109 -17.24 0.24 5.44
N TYR A 110 -17.35 1.13 6.42
CA TYR A 110 -17.64 0.73 7.79
C TYR A 110 -19.12 0.38 8.02
N ALA A 111 -20.04 1.00 7.30
CA ALA A 111 -21.45 0.65 7.34
C ALA A 111 -21.69 -0.79 6.85
N LEU A 112 -21.06 -1.17 5.74
CA LEU A 112 -21.09 -2.53 5.21
C LEU A 112 -20.43 -3.50 6.18
N ASN A 113 -19.26 -3.16 6.70
CA ASN A 113 -18.57 -4.00 7.68
C ASN A 113 -19.37 -4.21 8.97
N MET A 114 -20.07 -3.18 9.45
CA MET A 114 -20.94 -3.24 10.65
C MET A 114 -22.05 -4.27 10.50
N ILE A 115 -22.59 -4.43 9.30
CA ILE A 115 -23.66 -5.40 9.00
C ILE A 115 -23.14 -6.74 8.44
N GLY A 116 -21.81 -6.95 8.43
CA GLY A 116 -21.16 -8.17 7.97
C GLY A 116 -21.07 -8.32 6.45
N ALA A 117 -21.38 -7.26 5.69
CA ALA A 117 -21.22 -7.23 4.25
C ALA A 117 -19.78 -6.88 3.85
N VAL A 118 -19.40 -7.25 2.62
CA VAL A 118 -18.04 -7.11 2.08
C VAL A 118 -17.96 -5.92 1.13
N SER A 119 -16.97 -5.06 1.31
CA SER A 119 -16.69 -3.96 0.38
C SER A 119 -15.73 -4.41 -0.72
N ASN A 120 -16.19 -4.39 -1.98
CA ASN A 120 -15.37 -4.63 -3.16
C ASN A 120 -14.89 -3.28 -3.73
N LEU A 121 -13.62 -2.94 -3.53
CA LEU A 121 -13.05 -1.63 -3.88
C LEU A 121 -12.37 -1.70 -5.24
N ILE A 122 -12.93 -1.02 -6.25
CA ILE A 122 -12.45 -1.07 -7.63
C ILE A 122 -11.84 0.26 -8.08
N TYR A 123 -10.93 0.20 -9.07
CA TYR A 123 -10.22 1.38 -9.58
C TYR A 123 -11.14 2.35 -10.33
N MET A 124 -10.90 3.65 -10.15
CA MET A 124 -11.60 4.73 -10.85
C MET A 124 -11.30 4.78 -12.36
N THR A 125 -10.25 4.09 -12.81
CA THR A 125 -9.75 4.16 -14.19
C THR A 125 -10.17 2.98 -15.06
N LEU A 126 -10.94 2.03 -14.52
CA LEU A 126 -11.40 0.84 -15.25
C LEU A 126 -12.26 1.20 -16.48
N SER A 127 -12.16 0.38 -17.51
CA SER A 127 -13.09 0.39 -18.65
C SER A 127 -14.48 -0.10 -18.24
N GLN A 128 -15.48 0.11 -19.10
CA GLN A 128 -16.83 -0.38 -18.84
C GLN A 128 -16.89 -1.90 -18.72
N GLU A 129 -16.15 -2.60 -19.56
CA GLU A 129 -16.06 -4.06 -19.58
C GLU A 129 -15.43 -4.58 -18.27
N GLU A 130 -14.37 -3.95 -17.80
CA GLU A 130 -13.72 -4.30 -16.54
C GLU A 130 -14.62 -4.03 -15.32
N ILE A 131 -15.37 -2.90 -15.32
CA ILE A 131 -16.33 -2.59 -14.26
C ILE A 131 -17.41 -3.67 -14.20
N ILE A 132 -18.00 -4.03 -15.35
CA ILE A 132 -19.03 -5.06 -15.44
C ILE A 132 -18.48 -6.39 -14.95
N ALA A 133 -17.29 -6.77 -15.40
CA ALA A 133 -16.64 -8.02 -15.00
C ALA A 133 -16.42 -8.10 -13.47
N GLN A 134 -15.93 -7.02 -12.86
CA GLN A 134 -15.66 -7.01 -11.41
C GLN A 134 -16.95 -6.99 -10.57
N ILE A 135 -18.01 -6.32 -11.01
CA ILE A 135 -19.33 -6.35 -10.35
C ILE A 135 -19.94 -7.74 -10.44
N THR A 136 -19.88 -8.36 -11.63
CA THR A 136 -20.45 -9.69 -11.88
C THR A 136 -19.69 -10.79 -11.13
N ALA A 137 -18.37 -10.71 -11.09
CA ALA A 137 -17.51 -11.72 -10.43
C ALA A 137 -17.79 -11.88 -8.93
N VAL A 138 -18.32 -10.84 -8.28
CA VAL A 138 -18.67 -10.84 -6.85
C VAL A 138 -20.18 -10.82 -6.60
N HIS A 139 -21.00 -10.95 -7.64
CA HIS A 139 -22.48 -10.88 -7.55
C HIS A 139 -22.98 -9.65 -6.75
N SER A 140 -22.38 -8.48 -7.01
CA SER A 140 -22.67 -7.28 -6.25
C SER A 140 -24.12 -6.81 -6.47
N LYS A 141 -24.88 -6.64 -5.37
CA LYS A 141 -26.27 -6.16 -5.41
C LYS A 141 -26.37 -4.64 -5.59
N ILE A 142 -25.35 -3.92 -5.11
CA ILE A 142 -25.26 -2.46 -5.17
C ILE A 142 -23.90 -2.06 -5.75
N PHE A 143 -23.92 -1.12 -6.69
CA PHE A 143 -22.73 -0.45 -7.19
C PHE A 143 -22.76 1.02 -6.79
N ILE A 144 -21.77 1.42 -5.98
CA ILE A 144 -21.60 2.79 -5.50
C ILE A 144 -20.44 3.41 -6.27
N TYR A 145 -20.64 4.57 -6.86
CA TYR A 145 -19.61 5.23 -7.63
C TYR A 145 -19.54 6.74 -7.37
N LEU A 146 -18.35 7.30 -7.50
CA LEU A 146 -18.11 8.73 -7.40
C LEU A 146 -18.52 9.40 -8.72
N ASP A 147 -19.16 10.56 -8.63
CA ASP A 147 -19.68 11.30 -9.80
C ASP A 147 -18.60 11.70 -10.83
N GLU A 148 -17.31 11.71 -10.47
CA GLU A 148 -16.19 11.84 -11.39
C GLU A 148 -16.07 10.65 -12.37
N ALA A 149 -16.66 9.50 -12.06
CA ALA A 149 -16.69 8.32 -12.92
C ALA A 149 -17.94 8.20 -13.80
N GLU A 150 -18.85 9.19 -13.76
CA GLU A 150 -20.16 9.15 -14.47
C GLU A 150 -20.03 8.75 -15.95
N ASP A 151 -19.05 9.29 -16.68
CA ASP A 151 -18.87 9.00 -18.11
C ASP A 151 -18.50 7.51 -18.36
N ARG A 152 -17.82 6.86 -17.41
CA ARG A 152 -17.45 5.43 -17.45
C ARG A 152 -18.63 4.54 -17.07
N VAL A 153 -19.47 5.01 -16.16
CA VAL A 153 -20.65 4.28 -15.66
C VAL A 153 -21.84 4.41 -16.58
N TYR A 154 -21.85 5.45 -17.44
CA TYR A 154 -22.95 5.68 -18.37
C TYR A 154 -23.12 4.52 -19.37
N GLY A 155 -24.33 3.95 -19.39
CA GLY A 155 -24.70 2.87 -20.32
C GLY A 155 -24.42 1.45 -19.84
N ILE A 156 -23.68 1.24 -18.72
CA ILE A 156 -23.48 -0.11 -18.18
C ILE A 156 -24.67 -0.62 -17.36
N GLN A 157 -25.57 0.28 -16.95
CA GLN A 157 -26.77 -0.06 -16.17
C GLN A 157 -27.67 -1.09 -16.88
N ASP A 158 -27.79 -0.99 -18.20
CA ASP A 158 -28.61 -1.91 -19.00
C ASP A 158 -27.98 -3.33 -19.05
N LYS A 159 -26.67 -3.43 -18.82
CA LYS A 159 -25.91 -4.69 -18.82
C LYS A 159 -25.84 -5.36 -17.43
N LEU A 160 -26.23 -4.63 -16.37
CA LEU A 160 -26.18 -5.08 -14.97
C LEU A 160 -27.59 -5.09 -14.36
N SER A 161 -28.46 -5.92 -14.95
CA SER A 161 -29.84 -6.10 -14.47
C SER A 161 -29.85 -6.55 -13.00
N GLY A 162 -30.67 -5.89 -12.18
CA GLY A 162 -30.80 -6.20 -10.75
C GLY A 162 -29.79 -5.50 -9.83
N VAL A 163 -28.77 -4.80 -10.37
CA VAL A 163 -27.83 -4.01 -9.57
C VAL A 163 -28.39 -2.61 -9.31
N THR A 164 -28.42 -2.18 -8.06
CA THR A 164 -28.79 -0.81 -7.69
C THR A 164 -27.59 0.11 -7.82
N PHE A 165 -27.74 1.21 -8.57
CA PHE A 165 -26.68 2.21 -8.77
C PHE A 165 -26.85 3.37 -7.78
N ILE A 166 -25.82 3.65 -6.98
CA ILE A 166 -25.76 4.75 -6.02
C ILE A 166 -24.61 5.67 -6.40
N ARG A 167 -24.90 6.97 -6.53
CA ARG A 167 -23.90 7.97 -6.89
C ARG A 167 -23.54 8.83 -5.68
N MET A 168 -22.24 8.88 -5.37
CA MET A 168 -21.65 9.82 -4.41
C MET A 168 -21.18 11.09 -5.11
N SER A 169 -21.10 12.18 -4.38
CA SER A 169 -20.50 13.42 -4.87
C SER A 169 -19.39 13.88 -3.95
N SER A 170 -18.22 14.17 -4.53
CA SER A 170 -17.08 14.72 -3.81
C SER A 170 -17.38 16.05 -3.10
N TYR A 171 -18.46 16.74 -3.49
CA TYR A 171 -18.87 18.03 -2.93
C TYR A 171 -19.83 17.92 -1.74
N ASP A 172 -20.44 16.76 -1.46
CA ASP A 172 -21.50 16.63 -0.44
C ASP A 172 -20.98 16.93 0.97
N SER A 173 -19.77 16.53 1.29
CA SER A 173 -19.11 16.83 2.57
C SER A 173 -18.14 18.01 2.54
N MET A 174 -17.99 18.75 1.43
CA MET A 174 -17.15 19.94 1.37
C MET A 174 -17.70 21.10 2.20
N PRO A 175 -16.83 22.06 2.64
CA PRO A 175 -17.26 23.32 3.25
C PRO A 175 -18.19 24.12 2.33
N TYR A 176 -19.13 24.86 2.93
CA TYR A 176 -20.22 25.52 2.21
C TYR A 176 -19.80 26.35 0.97
N PRO A 177 -18.76 27.19 0.96
CA PRO A 177 -18.39 27.94 -0.24
C PRO A 177 -17.97 27.06 -1.41
N MET A 178 -17.23 25.97 -1.14
CA MET A 178 -16.77 25.03 -2.17
C MET A 178 -17.91 24.18 -2.71
N LYS A 179 -18.88 23.85 -1.86
CA LYS A 179 -20.09 23.10 -2.23
C LYS A 179 -20.90 23.82 -3.31
N ILE A 180 -21.08 25.14 -3.21
CA ILE A 180 -21.80 25.96 -4.19
C ILE A 180 -21.08 25.98 -5.54
N ILE A 181 -19.74 26.16 -5.53
CA ILE A 181 -18.93 26.19 -6.75
C ILE A 181 -19.00 24.85 -7.48
N GLY A 182 -18.98 23.74 -6.74
CA GLY A 182 -19.08 22.39 -7.28
C GLY A 182 -20.43 22.11 -7.96
N VAL A 183 -21.51 22.50 -7.30
CA VAL A 183 -22.88 22.34 -7.86
C VAL A 183 -23.07 23.17 -9.14
N GLY A 184 -22.47 24.36 -9.22
CA GLY A 184 -22.55 25.23 -10.40
C GLY A 184 -21.78 24.70 -11.63
N LYS A 185 -20.68 23.97 -11.41
CA LYS A 185 -19.87 23.38 -12.50
C LYS A 185 -20.48 22.09 -13.06
N LYS A 186 -21.24 21.35 -12.27
CA LYS A 186 -21.83 20.06 -12.62
C LYS A 186 -23.35 20.21 -12.92
N ARG A 187 -23.72 20.92 -14.01
CA ARG A 187 -25.01 20.68 -14.64
C ARG A 187 -24.97 19.30 -15.31
N TYR A 188 -25.03 18.25 -14.47
CA TYR A 188 -25.15 16.90 -14.96
C TYR A 188 -26.46 16.75 -15.75
N ARG A 189 -26.34 16.35 -17.00
CA ARG A 189 -27.42 15.73 -17.71
C ARG A 189 -27.80 14.48 -16.89
N GLN A 190 -28.82 14.60 -16.08
CA GLN A 190 -29.48 13.48 -15.39
C GLN A 190 -29.96 12.49 -16.47
N LYS A 191 -29.10 11.57 -16.87
CA LYS A 191 -29.36 10.69 -17.98
C LYS A 191 -29.87 9.32 -17.59
N ARG A 192 -29.90 8.91 -16.32
CA ARG A 192 -30.58 7.68 -15.84
C ARG A 192 -30.54 7.50 -14.30
N ALA A 193 -31.35 6.57 -13.83
CA ALA A 193 -31.79 6.33 -12.46
C ALA A 193 -30.70 5.84 -11.48
N SER A 194 -29.67 6.64 -11.21
CA SER A 194 -28.83 6.45 -10.04
C SER A 194 -29.41 7.21 -8.85
N ILE A 195 -29.48 6.55 -7.71
CA ILE A 195 -29.88 7.16 -6.44
C ILE A 195 -28.69 7.98 -5.93
N ARG A 196 -28.91 9.24 -5.50
CA ARG A 196 -27.83 9.97 -4.82
C ARG A 196 -27.58 9.36 -3.44
N PHE A 197 -26.34 9.23 -3.04
CA PHE A 197 -25.98 8.64 -1.75
C PHE A 197 -26.67 9.34 -0.57
N LYS A 198 -26.76 10.66 -0.60
CA LYS A 198 -27.49 11.40 0.41
C LYS A 198 -28.96 11.00 0.49
N ASP A 199 -29.65 10.93 -0.67
CA ASP A 199 -31.06 10.55 -0.72
C ASP A 199 -31.24 9.09 -0.29
N PHE A 200 -30.29 8.20 -0.62
CA PHE A 200 -30.26 6.82 -0.19
C PHE A 200 -30.21 6.71 1.35
N VAL A 201 -29.32 7.44 2.01
CA VAL A 201 -29.20 7.47 3.47
C VAL A 201 -30.44 8.12 4.12
N ASP A 202 -30.94 9.23 3.55
CA ASP A 202 -32.10 9.96 4.08
C ASP A 202 -33.43 9.16 3.97
N THR A 203 -33.47 8.07 3.18
CA THR A 203 -34.64 7.16 3.15
C THR A 203 -34.84 6.42 4.46
N CYS A 204 -33.82 6.32 5.29
CA CYS A 204 -33.85 5.61 6.55
C CYS A 204 -33.85 6.62 7.72
N LYS A 205 -35.01 6.75 8.40
CA LYS A 205 -35.16 7.60 9.60
C LYS A 205 -34.70 6.87 10.87
N SER A 206 -34.59 5.53 10.82
CA SER A 206 -34.18 4.70 11.95
C SER A 206 -32.67 4.54 11.94
N THR A 207 -32.07 4.61 13.12
CA THR A 207 -30.66 4.24 13.36
C THR A 207 -30.53 2.85 13.97
N LYS A 208 -31.64 2.09 14.09
CA LYS A 208 -31.58 0.71 14.57
C LYS A 208 -30.98 -0.16 13.48
N VAL A 209 -29.83 -0.75 13.78
CA VAL A 209 -29.04 -1.61 12.89
C VAL A 209 -28.86 -2.96 13.58
N ASP A 210 -29.08 -4.02 12.84
CA ASP A 210 -28.69 -5.36 13.28
C ASP A 210 -27.19 -5.53 12.98
N VAL A 211 -26.38 -5.36 14.02
CA VAL A 211 -24.92 -5.45 13.93
C VAL A 211 -24.52 -6.91 13.79
N ALA A 212 -23.70 -7.24 12.80
CA ALA A 212 -23.24 -8.60 12.63
C ALA A 212 -22.30 -9.00 13.77
N GLU A 213 -22.49 -10.20 14.30
CA GLU A 213 -21.58 -10.78 15.28
C GLU A 213 -20.21 -11.05 14.65
N TYR A 214 -19.16 -10.89 15.47
CA TYR A 214 -17.81 -11.23 15.03
C TYR A 214 -17.67 -12.73 14.79
N GLU A 215 -17.15 -13.05 13.63
CA GLU A 215 -16.77 -14.40 13.21
C GLU A 215 -15.31 -14.39 12.75
N LYS A 216 -14.51 -15.33 13.24
CA LYS A 216 -13.10 -15.46 12.84
C LYS A 216 -12.97 -15.72 11.34
N ASN A 217 -12.03 -15.05 10.69
CA ASN A 217 -11.78 -15.12 9.24
C ASN A 217 -12.98 -14.69 8.37
N LYS A 218 -13.88 -13.86 8.91
CA LYS A 218 -14.99 -13.27 8.17
C LYS A 218 -14.48 -12.30 7.11
N ASP A 219 -14.95 -12.46 5.89
CA ASP A 219 -14.63 -11.59 4.75
C ASP A 219 -15.05 -10.15 5.02
N ALA A 220 -14.21 -9.19 4.67
CA ALA A 220 -14.45 -7.78 4.94
C ALA A 220 -14.19 -6.89 3.71
N ILE A 221 -13.07 -7.06 3.06
CA ILE A 221 -12.59 -6.17 1.98
C ILE A 221 -12.05 -7.00 0.81
N ILE A 222 -12.41 -6.60 -0.40
CA ILE A 222 -11.75 -7.04 -1.63
C ILE A 222 -11.05 -5.82 -2.24
N VAL A 223 -9.74 -5.96 -2.49
CA VAL A 223 -8.92 -4.99 -3.24
C VAL A 223 -8.18 -5.71 -4.37
N TYR A 224 -7.73 -4.97 -5.38
CA TYR A 224 -7.11 -5.61 -6.54
C TYR A 224 -5.62 -5.33 -6.59
N SER A 225 -4.82 -6.37 -6.80
CA SER A 225 -3.39 -6.23 -7.07
C SER A 225 -3.16 -5.94 -8.56
N SER A 226 -2.11 -5.18 -8.87
CA SER A 226 -1.79 -4.79 -10.26
C SER A 226 -1.27 -5.95 -11.13
N GLY A 227 -1.23 -7.17 -10.63
CA GLY A 227 -0.78 -8.39 -11.32
C GLY A 227 0.34 -8.19 -12.34
N THR A 228 1.48 -8.87 -12.20
CA THR A 228 2.58 -8.82 -13.20
C THR A 228 2.20 -9.43 -14.55
N THR A 229 1.05 -10.08 -14.64
CA THR A 229 0.52 -10.76 -15.83
C THR A 229 -0.56 -9.97 -16.58
N GLY A 230 -0.80 -8.71 -16.21
CA GLY A 230 -1.74 -7.81 -16.89
C GLY A 230 -3.18 -7.83 -16.35
N ASN A 231 -3.67 -8.93 -15.77
CA ASN A 231 -5.00 -8.99 -15.19
C ASN A 231 -4.97 -8.76 -13.67
N PRO A 232 -5.66 -7.74 -13.14
CA PRO A 232 -5.76 -7.50 -11.70
C PRO A 232 -6.38 -8.70 -10.98
N LYS A 233 -5.77 -9.13 -9.86
CA LYS A 233 -6.29 -10.22 -9.03
C LYS A 233 -7.05 -9.62 -7.85
N GLY A 234 -8.27 -10.07 -7.59
CA GLY A 234 -9.01 -9.72 -6.39
C GLY A 234 -8.38 -10.41 -5.17
N VAL A 235 -7.94 -9.62 -4.21
CA VAL A 235 -7.33 -10.07 -2.95
C VAL A 235 -8.36 -9.91 -1.84
N LEU A 236 -8.76 -11.01 -1.22
CA LEU A 236 -9.77 -11.03 -0.18
C LEU A 236 -9.13 -10.92 1.20
N HIS A 237 -9.49 -9.89 1.93
CA HIS A 237 -9.11 -9.65 3.31
C HIS A 237 -10.26 -9.88 4.29
N THR A 238 -9.91 -10.37 5.48
CA THR A 238 -10.84 -10.58 6.59
C THR A 238 -10.79 -9.41 7.57
N ASN A 239 -11.77 -9.36 8.51
CA ASN A 239 -11.68 -8.45 9.65
C ASN A 239 -10.37 -8.62 10.40
N ASP A 240 -9.95 -9.88 10.63
CA ASP A 240 -8.75 -10.21 11.37
C ASP A 240 -7.49 -9.67 10.69
N SER A 241 -7.35 -9.90 9.36
CA SER A 241 -6.18 -9.45 8.62
C SER A 241 -6.08 -7.93 8.52
N MET A 242 -7.22 -7.24 8.37
CA MET A 242 -7.25 -5.77 8.34
C MET A 242 -6.94 -5.17 9.71
N ASN A 243 -7.57 -5.68 10.77
CA ASN A 243 -7.28 -5.27 12.15
C ASN A 243 -5.82 -5.55 12.52
N ALA A 244 -5.22 -6.63 11.98
CA ALA A 244 -3.83 -6.98 12.25
C ALA A 244 -2.87 -5.89 11.80
N VAL A 245 -3.06 -5.29 10.61
CA VAL A 245 -2.23 -4.17 10.16
C VAL A 245 -2.26 -3.03 11.18
N ALA A 246 -3.45 -2.55 11.53
CA ALA A 246 -3.62 -1.44 12.47
C ALA A 246 -3.07 -1.77 13.88
N PHE A 247 -3.30 -2.98 14.35
CA PHE A 247 -2.81 -3.45 15.64
C PHE A 247 -1.28 -3.54 15.68
N GLN A 248 -0.66 -4.06 14.62
CA GLN A 248 0.80 -4.12 14.52
C GLN A 248 1.44 -2.72 14.56
N TYR A 249 0.85 -1.74 13.89
CA TYR A 249 1.29 -0.34 13.98
C TYR A 249 1.19 0.20 15.41
N LYS A 250 0.09 -0.09 16.10
CA LYS A 250 -0.13 0.32 17.50
C LYS A 250 0.92 -0.26 18.43
N ILE A 251 1.09 -1.60 18.43
CA ILE A 251 2.02 -2.28 19.34
C ILE A 251 3.49 -2.10 18.96
N ALA A 252 3.79 -1.83 17.69
CA ALA A 252 5.14 -1.50 17.26
C ALA A 252 5.66 -0.18 17.84
N GLY A 253 4.80 0.67 18.38
CA GLY A 253 5.23 1.95 18.97
C GLY A 253 5.83 2.89 17.94
N MET A 254 5.09 3.15 16.86
CA MET A 254 5.51 4.04 15.76
C MET A 254 5.55 5.53 16.13
N GLY A 255 5.19 5.88 17.37
CA GLY A 255 5.11 7.28 17.82
C GLY A 255 3.91 8.04 17.25
N ILE A 256 2.86 7.33 16.85
CA ILE A 256 1.62 7.94 16.34
C ILE A 256 0.64 8.09 17.52
N GLU A 257 0.37 9.33 17.90
CA GLU A 257 -0.47 9.64 19.06
C GLU A 257 -1.92 9.95 18.64
N LYS A 258 -2.87 9.69 19.55
CA LYS A 258 -4.28 10.06 19.36
C LYS A 258 -4.43 11.57 19.17
N GLY A 259 -5.22 11.99 18.19
CA GLY A 259 -5.46 13.38 17.86
C GLY A 259 -4.41 14.01 16.94
N SER A 260 -3.27 13.34 16.69
CA SER A 260 -2.31 13.81 15.67
C SER A 260 -2.91 13.73 14.26
N THR A 261 -2.34 14.48 13.33
CA THR A 261 -2.83 14.55 11.95
C THR A 261 -2.07 13.61 11.04
N PHE A 262 -2.81 12.90 10.17
CA PHE A 262 -2.27 11.86 9.30
C PHE A 262 -2.64 12.13 7.84
N LEU A 263 -1.65 12.17 6.96
CA LEU A 263 -1.85 12.30 5.51
C LEU A 263 -1.37 11.06 4.77
N ASN A 264 -2.30 10.40 4.09
CA ASN A 264 -2.01 9.37 3.08
C ASN A 264 -2.90 9.65 1.85
N PRO A 265 -2.33 10.08 0.71
CA PRO A 265 -3.10 10.38 -0.49
C PRO A 265 -3.37 9.17 -1.39
N ILE A 266 -2.92 7.96 -0.99
CA ILE A 266 -3.06 6.75 -1.79
C ILE A 266 -4.52 6.30 -1.78
N PRO A 267 -5.18 6.14 -2.95
CA PRO A 267 -6.61 5.85 -3.04
C PRO A 267 -7.06 4.58 -2.28
N PRO A 268 -8.31 4.53 -1.79
CA PRO A 268 -8.83 3.47 -0.95
C PRO A 268 -8.95 2.10 -1.64
N PHE A 269 -8.96 2.06 -2.96
CA PHE A 269 -8.99 0.82 -3.72
C PHE A 269 -7.62 0.12 -3.83
N PHE A 270 -6.56 0.70 -3.27
CA PHE A 270 -5.29 0.01 -3.03
C PHE A 270 -5.24 -0.53 -1.60
N GLY A 271 -4.65 -1.71 -1.42
CA GLY A 271 -4.44 -2.26 -0.07
C GLY A 271 -3.80 -1.26 0.89
N PHE A 272 -2.79 -0.51 0.42
CA PHE A 272 -2.13 0.54 1.19
C PHE A 272 -3.08 1.70 1.57
N GLY A 273 -3.95 2.12 0.66
CA GLY A 273 -4.91 3.22 0.90
C GLY A 273 -5.96 2.84 1.94
N ILE A 274 -6.59 1.67 1.80
CA ILE A 274 -7.62 1.22 2.76
C ILE A 274 -7.01 0.84 4.11
N SER A 275 -5.87 0.13 4.14
CA SER A 275 -5.28 -0.34 5.40
C SER A 275 -4.61 0.79 6.18
N ILE A 276 -3.66 1.50 5.57
CA ILE A 276 -2.88 2.54 6.27
C ILE A 276 -3.62 3.88 6.22
N GLY A 277 -4.13 4.25 5.05
CA GLY A 277 -4.76 5.55 4.82
C GLY A 277 -6.12 5.71 5.50
N ILE A 278 -6.84 4.62 5.76
CA ILE A 278 -8.16 4.67 6.43
C ILE A 278 -8.15 3.88 7.74
N HIS A 279 -7.96 2.55 7.68
CA HIS A 279 -8.22 1.71 8.84
C HIS A 279 -7.22 1.92 9.98
N THR A 280 -5.92 1.94 9.67
CA THR A 280 -4.87 2.13 10.69
C THR A 280 -4.97 3.51 11.32
N GLN A 281 -5.09 4.57 10.51
CA GLN A 281 -5.17 5.93 11.04
C GLN A 281 -6.40 6.16 11.93
N LEU A 282 -7.58 5.61 11.57
CA LEU A 282 -8.78 5.69 12.40
C LEU A 282 -8.65 4.84 13.67
N SER A 283 -8.04 3.66 13.58
CA SER A 283 -7.79 2.79 14.74
C SER A 283 -6.80 3.40 15.73
N LEU A 284 -5.83 4.18 15.25
CA LEU A 284 -4.87 4.90 16.10
C LEU A 284 -5.44 6.21 16.69
N GLY A 285 -6.67 6.58 16.33
CA GLY A 285 -7.33 7.78 16.85
C GLY A 285 -6.78 9.09 16.29
N THR A 286 -6.21 9.06 15.09
CA THR A 286 -5.65 10.25 14.42
C THR A 286 -6.71 11.01 13.63
N THR A 287 -6.37 12.22 13.17
CA THR A 287 -7.17 13.00 12.22
C THR A 287 -6.69 12.75 10.79
N GLY A 288 -7.45 12.00 10.00
CA GLY A 288 -7.14 11.77 8.59
C GLY A 288 -7.37 13.03 7.74
N ILE A 289 -6.34 13.51 7.06
CA ILE A 289 -6.45 14.57 6.05
C ILE A 289 -6.80 13.90 4.72
N LEU A 290 -8.05 14.06 4.29
CA LEU A 290 -8.55 13.40 3.09
C LEU A 290 -8.15 14.15 1.83
N HIS A 291 -7.74 13.40 0.81
CA HIS A 291 -7.29 13.90 -0.48
C HIS A 291 -8.03 13.18 -1.61
N ILE A 292 -8.79 13.92 -2.45
CA ILE A 292 -9.59 13.33 -3.52
C ILE A 292 -8.73 12.92 -4.71
N VAL A 293 -7.76 13.78 -5.07
CA VAL A 293 -6.95 13.60 -6.27
C VAL A 293 -5.48 13.42 -5.86
N PRO A 294 -4.86 12.30 -6.19
CA PRO A 294 -3.46 12.04 -5.86
C PRO A 294 -2.51 12.77 -6.83
N GLU A 295 -2.69 14.09 -7.00
CA GLU A 295 -1.79 14.92 -7.81
C GLU A 295 -0.66 15.47 -6.96
N THR A 296 0.57 15.36 -7.47
CA THR A 296 1.82 15.78 -6.82
C THR A 296 1.76 17.21 -6.28
N ASN A 297 1.29 18.16 -7.10
CA ASN A 297 1.19 19.57 -6.70
C ASN A 297 0.17 19.81 -5.58
N LEU A 298 -0.95 19.09 -5.58
CA LEU A 298 -1.98 19.23 -4.55
C LEU A 298 -1.51 18.60 -3.24
N VAL A 299 -0.84 17.47 -3.28
CA VAL A 299 -0.22 16.81 -2.11
C VAL A 299 0.81 17.75 -1.48
N SER A 300 1.73 18.31 -2.29
CA SER A 300 2.74 19.26 -1.83
C SER A 300 2.12 20.49 -1.16
N ARG A 301 1.06 21.08 -1.76
CA ARG A 301 0.33 22.21 -1.16
C ARG A 301 -0.35 21.83 0.16
N THR A 302 -0.92 20.64 0.24
CA THR A 302 -1.56 20.13 1.45
C THR A 302 -0.55 20.00 2.58
N ILE A 303 0.61 19.39 2.32
CA ILE A 303 1.68 19.26 3.31
C ILE A 303 2.12 20.64 3.83
N ARG A 304 2.40 21.60 2.93
CA ARG A 304 2.81 22.95 3.34
C ARG A 304 1.76 23.70 4.14
N ARG A 305 0.48 23.57 3.76
CA ARG A 305 -0.63 24.30 4.39
C ARG A 305 -1.08 23.68 5.70
N MET A 306 -1.24 22.36 5.70
CA MET A 306 -1.85 21.63 6.81
C MET A 306 -0.82 21.16 7.85
N LYS A 307 0.45 21.01 7.45
CA LYS A 307 1.56 20.54 8.29
C LYS A 307 1.19 19.27 9.06
N PRO A 308 0.85 18.17 8.36
CA PRO A 308 0.43 16.94 9.02
C PRO A 308 1.57 16.33 9.83
N ASP A 309 1.29 15.88 11.06
CA ASP A 309 2.27 15.25 11.95
C ASP A 309 2.89 13.99 11.31
N HIS A 310 2.06 13.21 10.62
CA HIS A 310 2.46 11.97 9.96
C HIS A 310 2.13 12.04 8.47
N VAL A 311 3.13 11.79 7.63
CA VAL A 311 3.01 11.76 6.17
C VAL A 311 3.46 10.40 5.68
N VAL A 312 2.56 9.67 5.00
CA VAL A 312 2.84 8.34 4.43
C VAL A 312 2.53 8.37 2.94
N LEU A 313 3.56 8.23 2.12
CA LEU A 313 3.50 8.41 0.66
C LEU A 313 4.12 7.22 -0.07
N GLY A 314 3.62 6.93 -1.28
CA GLY A 314 4.33 6.06 -2.22
C GLY A 314 5.47 6.80 -2.94
N PRO A 315 6.42 6.09 -3.58
CA PRO A 315 7.53 6.69 -4.31
C PRO A 315 7.11 7.69 -5.41
N ALA A 316 5.93 7.51 -6.01
CA ALA A 316 5.36 8.44 -6.97
C ALA A 316 5.18 9.87 -6.43
N PHE A 317 5.17 10.04 -5.11
CA PHE A 317 5.02 11.33 -4.44
C PHE A 317 6.33 11.89 -3.86
N LEU A 318 7.49 11.28 -4.13
CA LEU A 318 8.77 11.75 -3.59
C LEU A 318 9.09 13.18 -4.04
N ASP A 319 8.83 13.52 -5.31
CA ASP A 319 9.01 14.89 -5.82
C ASP A 319 8.07 15.88 -5.10
N ALA A 320 6.79 15.48 -4.87
CA ALA A 320 5.86 16.29 -4.09
C ALA A 320 6.36 16.52 -2.67
N MET A 321 6.95 15.50 -2.07
CA MET A 321 7.53 15.62 -0.73
C MET A 321 8.75 16.53 -0.75
N LEU A 322 9.69 16.35 -1.68
CA LEU A 322 10.84 17.24 -1.84
C LEU A 322 10.41 18.71 -2.02
N ASP A 323 9.40 18.97 -2.84
CA ASP A 323 8.86 20.32 -3.06
C ASP A 323 8.15 20.89 -1.83
N SER A 324 7.60 20.03 -0.97
CA SER A 324 6.89 20.45 0.25
C SER A 324 7.82 20.82 1.40
N ILE A 325 9.08 20.34 1.39
CA ILE A 325 10.07 20.63 2.43
C ILE A 325 10.53 22.09 2.26
N THR A 326 9.93 22.97 3.04
CA THR A 326 10.22 24.42 3.04
C THR A 326 10.11 24.98 4.47
N GLY A 327 10.98 25.91 4.81
CA GLY A 327 10.98 26.52 6.15
C GLY A 327 11.34 25.53 7.27
N ASP A 328 10.74 25.68 8.42
CA ASP A 328 11.02 24.85 9.60
C ASP A 328 10.14 23.60 9.61
N MET A 329 10.75 22.40 9.54
CA MET A 329 10.08 21.10 9.46
C MET A 329 10.05 20.33 10.78
N ARG A 330 10.34 20.96 11.92
CA ARG A 330 10.32 20.29 13.26
C ARG A 330 8.94 19.79 13.69
N TRP A 331 7.89 20.25 13.03
CA TRP A 331 6.51 19.80 13.26
C TRP A 331 6.26 18.38 12.74
N LEU A 332 7.00 17.92 11.74
CA LEU A 332 6.85 16.58 11.16
C LEU A 332 7.38 15.53 12.15
N GLN A 333 6.58 14.51 12.43
CA GLN A 333 6.90 13.42 13.36
C GLN A 333 7.24 12.12 12.63
N THR A 334 6.62 11.90 11.45
CA THR A 334 6.89 10.72 10.63
C THR A 334 6.84 11.08 9.15
N LEU A 335 7.82 10.63 8.41
CA LEU A 335 7.80 10.57 6.96
C LEU A 335 8.13 9.15 6.53
N ALA A 336 7.13 8.45 6.01
CA ALA A 336 7.29 7.05 5.62
C ALA A 336 6.74 6.77 4.21
N GLY A 337 7.17 5.67 3.62
CA GLY A 337 6.63 5.24 2.35
C GLY A 337 7.00 3.81 1.98
N GLY A 338 6.32 3.34 0.94
CA GLY A 338 6.47 1.99 0.42
C GLY A 338 5.66 1.78 -0.85
N GLY A 339 5.58 0.54 -1.32
CA GLY A 339 4.84 0.17 -2.53
C GLY A 339 5.62 0.36 -3.83
N GLY A 340 6.89 0.72 -3.75
CA GLY A 340 7.86 0.81 -4.84
C GLY A 340 9.25 1.08 -4.28
N GLY A 341 10.29 0.87 -5.10
CA GLY A 341 11.66 1.13 -4.70
C GLY A 341 11.98 2.62 -4.58
N ILE A 342 12.84 2.96 -3.64
CA ILE A 342 13.55 4.24 -3.55
C ILE A 342 15.04 3.93 -3.61
N THR A 343 15.79 4.70 -4.41
CA THR A 343 17.25 4.52 -4.46
C THR A 343 17.92 5.16 -3.26
N GLU A 344 19.13 4.68 -2.93
CA GLU A 344 19.94 5.26 -1.85
C GLU A 344 20.16 6.77 -2.05
N GLU A 345 20.38 7.22 -3.31
CA GLU A 345 20.58 8.62 -3.60
C GLU A 345 19.30 9.45 -3.37
N GLN A 346 18.13 8.93 -3.76
CA GLN A 346 16.85 9.60 -3.50
C GLN A 346 16.57 9.70 -2.01
N GLU A 347 16.81 8.62 -1.25
CA GLU A 347 16.66 8.59 0.20
C GLU A 347 17.61 9.59 0.86
N ARG A 348 18.90 9.59 0.48
CA ARG A 348 19.91 10.53 0.97
C ARG A 348 19.53 11.99 0.67
N LYS A 349 19.10 12.29 -0.55
CA LYS A 349 18.66 13.63 -0.96
C LYS A 349 17.49 14.12 -0.11
N LEU A 350 16.51 13.24 0.13
CA LEU A 350 15.34 13.55 0.94
C LEU A 350 15.73 13.81 2.40
N ASN A 351 16.57 12.95 2.97
CA ASN A 351 17.06 13.07 4.35
C ASN A 351 17.89 14.36 4.54
N ASN A 352 18.81 14.65 3.64
CA ASN A 352 19.61 15.89 3.69
C ASN A 352 18.70 17.13 3.67
N LYS A 353 17.71 17.15 2.77
CA LYS A 353 16.78 18.30 2.70
C LYS A 353 15.93 18.45 3.96
N LEU A 354 15.49 17.36 4.58
CA LEU A 354 14.82 17.39 5.88
C LEU A 354 15.71 18.02 6.97
N HIS A 355 16.97 17.58 7.05
CA HIS A 355 17.94 18.08 8.05
C HIS A 355 18.29 19.55 7.84
N GLU A 356 18.49 20.00 6.58
CA GLU A 356 18.67 21.41 6.24
C GLU A 356 17.50 22.28 6.72
N HIS A 357 16.29 21.70 6.73
CA HIS A 357 15.07 22.31 7.21
C HIS A 357 14.73 22.01 8.68
N LYS A 358 15.74 21.65 9.48
CA LYS A 358 15.68 21.45 10.94
C LYS A 358 14.86 20.24 11.40
N SER A 359 14.44 19.34 10.52
CA SER A 359 13.90 18.05 10.93
C SER A 359 15.04 17.15 11.41
N LYS A 360 14.75 16.29 12.41
CA LYS A 360 15.68 15.23 12.86
C LYS A 360 15.31 13.86 12.28
N LEU A 361 14.28 13.83 11.42
CA LEU A 361 13.77 12.60 10.85
C LEU A 361 14.56 12.21 9.61
N ASN A 362 14.56 10.91 9.37
CA ASN A 362 14.85 10.33 8.06
C ASN A 362 13.57 9.76 7.45
N TYR A 363 13.58 9.55 6.15
CA TYR A 363 12.53 8.82 5.45
C TYR A 363 12.54 7.36 5.87
N LEU A 364 11.36 6.82 6.18
CA LEU A 364 11.18 5.46 6.65
C LEU A 364 10.63 4.60 5.52
N THR A 365 11.48 3.77 4.94
CA THR A 365 11.07 2.78 3.94
C THR A 365 10.36 1.62 4.60
N GLY A 366 9.25 1.16 4.00
CA GLY A 366 8.54 -0.04 4.40
C GLY A 366 8.30 -0.96 3.20
N TYR A 367 8.11 -2.25 3.48
CA TYR A 367 7.80 -3.26 2.49
C TYR A 367 6.45 -3.92 2.79
N GLY A 368 5.73 -4.19 1.71
CA GLY A 368 4.49 -4.91 1.73
C GLY A 368 3.87 -5.04 0.35
N MET A 369 2.77 -5.73 0.31
CA MET A 369 2.01 -5.98 -0.91
C MET A 369 0.51 -6.04 -0.59
N THR A 370 -0.31 -6.04 -1.64
CA THR A 370 -1.78 -6.10 -1.48
C THR A 370 -2.20 -7.32 -0.66
N GLU A 371 -1.50 -8.44 -0.83
CA GLU A 371 -1.73 -9.72 -0.16
C GLU A 371 -1.45 -9.68 1.37
N PHE A 372 -0.81 -8.63 1.86
CA PHE A 372 -0.64 -8.33 3.29
C PHE A 372 -1.54 -7.17 3.76
N GLY A 373 -2.50 -6.76 2.96
CA GLY A 373 -3.27 -5.55 3.19
C GLY A 373 -2.44 -4.28 3.00
N ALA A 374 -1.19 -4.26 3.43
CA ALA A 374 -0.21 -3.21 3.16
C ALA A 374 1.21 -3.66 3.53
N THR A 375 1.62 -3.47 4.78
CA THR A 375 3.01 -3.48 5.23
C THR A 375 3.29 -4.66 6.17
N VAL A 376 4.43 -5.33 5.99
CA VAL A 376 4.92 -6.40 6.87
C VAL A 376 6.26 -6.07 7.52
N CYS A 377 7.04 -5.16 6.91
CA CYS A 377 8.31 -4.64 7.43
C CYS A 377 8.33 -3.13 7.29
N THR A 378 8.97 -2.43 8.22
CA THR A 378 9.19 -0.99 8.12
C THR A 378 10.40 -0.55 8.95
N ASN A 379 11.10 0.48 8.46
CA ASN A 379 11.99 1.26 9.29
C ASN A 379 11.16 2.09 10.29
N MET A 380 11.74 2.37 11.45
CA MET A 380 11.12 3.20 12.49
C MET A 380 12.11 4.27 12.96
N ASN A 381 11.63 5.42 13.44
CA ASN A 381 12.50 6.50 13.93
C ASN A 381 13.55 6.04 14.95
N ARG A 382 13.25 5.01 15.75
CA ARG A 382 14.16 4.45 16.76
C ARG A 382 15.11 3.38 16.24
N CYS A 383 14.81 2.77 15.10
CA CYS A 383 15.65 1.75 14.47
C CYS A 383 15.44 1.75 12.96
N GLN A 384 16.51 2.05 12.24
CA GLN A 384 16.49 2.14 10.78
C GLN A 384 17.87 1.87 10.20
N LYS A 385 17.91 1.36 9.00
CA LYS A 385 19.11 1.25 8.17
C LYS A 385 18.79 1.76 6.76
N VAL A 386 19.68 2.57 6.21
CA VAL A 386 19.57 3.07 4.84
C VAL A 386 19.49 1.89 3.87
N THR A 387 18.68 2.00 2.84
CA THR A 387 18.39 0.97 1.82
C THR A 387 17.66 -0.29 2.31
N SER A 388 17.47 -0.44 3.63
CA SER A 388 16.69 -1.56 4.14
C SER A 388 15.18 -1.32 3.99
N LEU A 389 14.43 -2.41 3.91
CA LEU A 389 12.96 -2.40 4.03
C LEU A 389 12.49 -2.29 5.48
N GLY A 390 13.41 -2.12 6.44
CA GLY A 390 13.16 -2.12 7.86
C GLY A 390 13.13 -3.52 8.47
N ILE A 391 12.47 -3.63 9.61
CA ILE A 391 12.33 -4.88 10.38
C ILE A 391 10.88 -5.40 10.31
N PRO A 392 10.66 -6.73 10.39
CA PRO A 392 9.32 -7.31 10.49
C PRO A 392 8.56 -6.79 11.70
N PHE A 393 7.26 -6.54 11.54
CA PHE A 393 6.39 -6.15 12.65
C PHE A 393 6.28 -7.22 13.73
N PRO A 394 5.85 -6.88 14.97
CA PRO A 394 5.49 -7.88 15.98
C PRO A 394 4.48 -8.88 15.40
N LYS A 395 4.57 -10.15 15.80
CA LYS A 395 3.75 -11.26 15.28
C LYS A 395 4.05 -11.65 13.82
N THR A 396 5.04 -11.04 13.17
CA THR A 396 5.49 -11.41 11.84
C THR A 396 6.76 -12.25 11.92
N ASN A 397 6.81 -13.33 11.18
CA ASN A 397 8.00 -14.14 10.94
C ASN A 397 8.40 -14.06 9.46
N ILE A 398 9.68 -14.13 9.18
CA ILE A 398 10.24 -14.16 7.83
C ILE A 398 11.24 -15.30 7.71
N LYS A 399 11.17 -16.02 6.60
CA LYS A 399 12.22 -16.93 6.13
C LYS A 399 12.66 -16.51 4.73
N ILE A 400 13.91 -16.75 4.42
CA ILE A 400 14.48 -16.62 3.08
C ILE A 400 14.69 -18.02 2.57
N ILE A 401 14.14 -18.35 1.40
CA ILE A 401 14.29 -19.68 0.82
C ILE A 401 15.00 -19.61 -0.53
N ASP A 402 15.75 -20.65 -0.84
CA ASP A 402 16.28 -20.83 -2.17
C ASP A 402 15.14 -21.11 -3.17
N ALA A 403 15.10 -20.39 -4.28
CA ALA A 403 13.99 -20.44 -5.24
C ALA A 403 13.94 -21.78 -6.03
N GLU A 404 15.02 -22.56 -6.03
CA GLU A 404 15.12 -23.85 -6.76
C GLU A 404 14.94 -25.03 -5.81
N THR A 405 15.59 -25.03 -4.65
CA THR A 405 15.56 -26.14 -3.69
C THR A 405 14.46 -26.01 -2.64
N HIS A 406 13.88 -24.81 -2.47
CA HIS A 406 12.93 -24.45 -1.40
C HIS A 406 13.47 -24.65 0.03
N GLU A 407 14.80 -24.76 0.18
CA GLU A 407 15.45 -24.83 1.47
C GLU A 407 15.62 -23.42 2.07
N GLU A 408 15.54 -23.30 3.40
CA GLU A 408 15.77 -22.04 4.09
C GLU A 408 17.24 -21.64 4.03
N LEU A 409 17.50 -20.37 3.73
CA LEU A 409 18.83 -19.79 3.61
C LEU A 409 19.23 -19.03 4.88
N PRO A 410 20.53 -19.07 5.25
CA PRO A 410 21.03 -18.32 6.40
C PRO A 410 21.14 -16.82 6.14
N TYR A 411 21.46 -16.05 7.20
CA TYR A 411 21.65 -14.59 7.12
C TYR A 411 22.53 -14.14 5.95
N GLY A 412 22.15 -13.05 5.30
CA GLY A 412 22.89 -12.41 4.22
C GLY A 412 22.88 -13.16 2.89
N LYS A 413 22.15 -14.27 2.78
CA LYS A 413 21.95 -14.99 1.53
C LYS A 413 20.67 -14.54 0.86
N THR A 414 20.76 -14.20 -0.42
CA THR A 414 19.62 -13.80 -1.26
C THR A 414 18.79 -15.01 -1.65
N GLY A 415 17.49 -14.95 -1.40
CA GLY A 415 16.50 -15.93 -1.81
C GLY A 415 15.10 -15.34 -1.79
N GLU A 416 14.04 -16.14 -2.01
CA GLU A 416 12.66 -15.68 -1.94
C GLU A 416 12.29 -15.32 -0.50
N MET A 417 11.73 -14.14 -0.34
CA MET A 417 11.15 -13.70 0.94
C MET A 417 9.79 -14.36 1.16
N CYS A 418 9.66 -15.15 2.22
CA CYS A 418 8.38 -15.75 2.62
C CYS A 418 8.00 -15.25 4.02
N PHE A 419 6.75 -14.82 4.18
CA PHE A 419 6.26 -14.27 5.44
C PHE A 419 5.14 -15.12 6.04
N HIS A 420 5.19 -15.24 7.36
CA HIS A 420 4.07 -15.69 8.19
C HIS A 420 3.64 -14.52 9.07
N THR A 421 2.41 -14.03 8.89
CA THR A 421 1.94 -12.82 9.57
C THR A 421 0.41 -12.81 9.68
N PRO A 422 -0.19 -12.23 10.74
CA PRO A 422 -1.64 -12.22 10.91
C PRO A 422 -2.39 -11.35 9.90
N ASN A 423 -1.69 -10.44 9.19
CA ASN A 423 -2.29 -9.57 8.18
C ASN A 423 -2.29 -10.15 6.76
N MET A 424 -2.02 -11.45 6.59
CA MET A 424 -2.11 -12.12 5.30
C MET A 424 -3.55 -12.13 4.76
N MET A 425 -3.68 -12.04 3.45
CA MET A 425 -4.95 -12.26 2.75
C MET A 425 -5.53 -13.64 3.08
N LYS A 426 -6.85 -13.78 2.95
CA LYS A 426 -7.50 -15.07 3.03
C LYS A 426 -7.21 -15.91 1.78
N ASN A 427 -7.44 -15.34 0.61
CA ASN A 427 -7.19 -15.96 -0.70
C ASN A 427 -7.26 -14.94 -1.84
N TYR A 428 -6.97 -15.39 -3.05
CA TYR A 428 -7.39 -14.69 -4.27
C TYR A 428 -8.84 -15.05 -4.62
N LEU A 429 -9.64 -14.04 -4.93
CA LEU A 429 -11.04 -14.18 -5.32
C LEU A 429 -11.17 -15.10 -6.54
N ASN A 430 -11.99 -16.13 -6.42
CA ASN A 430 -12.28 -17.11 -7.47
C ASN A 430 -11.03 -17.74 -8.12
N ASN A 431 -9.90 -17.80 -7.41
CA ASN A 431 -8.65 -18.35 -7.94
C ASN A 431 -7.90 -19.22 -6.91
N PRO A 432 -8.44 -20.42 -6.63
CA PRO A 432 -7.85 -21.34 -5.65
C PRO A 432 -6.46 -21.86 -6.08
N GLU A 433 -6.22 -22.04 -7.38
CA GLU A 433 -4.93 -22.50 -7.90
C GLU A 433 -3.81 -21.48 -7.60
N GLN A 434 -4.05 -20.19 -7.90
CA GLN A 434 -3.07 -19.14 -7.59
C GLN A 434 -2.92 -18.94 -6.08
N THR A 435 -4.00 -19.13 -5.32
CA THR A 435 -3.93 -19.08 -3.84
C THR A 435 -2.99 -20.16 -3.31
N ALA A 436 -3.16 -21.40 -3.77
CA ALA A 436 -2.31 -22.52 -3.37
C ALA A 436 -0.83 -22.37 -3.78
N LYS A 437 -0.56 -21.68 -4.89
CA LYS A 437 0.82 -21.32 -5.31
C LYS A 437 1.44 -20.20 -4.46
N THR A 438 0.60 -19.37 -3.83
CA THR A 438 1.06 -18.19 -3.10
C THR A 438 1.11 -18.44 -1.59
N ILE A 439 0.24 -19.29 -1.05
CA ILE A 439 0.18 -19.62 0.38
C ILE A 439 0.51 -21.09 0.57
N GLU A 440 1.66 -21.36 1.20
CA GLU A 440 2.10 -22.68 1.59
C GLU A 440 1.75 -22.94 3.08
N ILE A 441 1.26 -24.12 3.41
CA ILE A 441 1.13 -24.56 4.80
C ILE A 441 2.27 -25.53 5.09
N LYS A 442 3.20 -25.13 5.97
CA LYS A 442 4.34 -25.92 6.37
C LYS A 442 4.53 -25.83 7.89
N ASP A 443 4.71 -26.95 8.55
CA ASP A 443 4.90 -27.06 10.00
C ASP A 443 3.80 -26.35 10.82
N GLY A 444 2.55 -26.42 10.35
CA GLY A 444 1.39 -25.77 10.99
C GLY A 444 1.32 -24.26 10.84
N MET A 445 2.22 -23.64 10.07
CA MET A 445 2.23 -22.22 9.75
C MET A 445 1.88 -21.98 8.28
N CYS A 446 1.10 -20.92 8.02
CA CYS A 446 0.84 -20.43 6.67
C CYS A 446 1.96 -19.46 6.27
N TRP A 447 2.68 -19.77 5.19
CA TRP A 447 3.72 -18.91 4.63
C TRP A 447 3.25 -18.34 3.31
N LEU A 448 3.36 -17.03 3.14
CA LEU A 448 3.06 -16.37 1.87
C LEU A 448 4.37 -16.15 1.10
N HIS A 449 4.43 -16.74 -0.09
CA HIS A 449 5.48 -16.58 -1.07
C HIS A 449 5.30 -15.26 -1.81
N THR A 450 6.26 -14.34 -1.68
CA THR A 450 6.11 -12.99 -2.25
C THR A 450 6.46 -12.92 -3.73
N GLY A 451 7.27 -13.85 -4.22
CA GLY A 451 7.91 -13.76 -5.52
C GLY A 451 8.99 -12.67 -5.60
N ASP A 452 9.31 -12.05 -4.48
CA ASP A 452 10.36 -11.06 -4.34
C ASP A 452 11.59 -11.67 -3.68
N LEU A 453 12.76 -11.34 -4.21
CA LEU A 453 14.05 -11.75 -3.67
C LEU A 453 14.53 -10.74 -2.63
N GLY A 454 15.18 -11.28 -1.58
CA GLY A 454 15.78 -10.45 -0.56
C GLY A 454 16.63 -11.26 0.40
N HIS A 455 17.17 -10.58 1.39
CA HIS A 455 17.92 -11.20 2.47
C HIS A 455 17.63 -10.49 3.81
N VAL A 456 18.00 -11.15 4.89
CA VAL A 456 17.92 -10.61 6.25
C VAL A 456 19.34 -10.51 6.81
N ASP A 457 19.68 -9.37 7.39
CA ASP A 457 20.95 -9.24 8.09
C ASP A 457 20.88 -9.76 9.54
N ARG A 458 22.03 -9.85 10.21
CA ARG A 458 22.13 -10.37 11.60
C ARG A 458 21.42 -9.50 12.64
N ASP A 459 21.10 -8.26 12.30
CA ASP A 459 20.32 -7.37 13.16
C ASP A 459 18.81 -7.52 12.95
N GLY A 460 18.39 -8.21 11.87
CA GLY A 460 16.99 -8.46 11.54
C GLY A 460 16.40 -7.47 10.53
N PHE A 461 17.22 -6.64 9.90
CA PHE A 461 16.77 -5.79 8.81
C PHE A 461 16.65 -6.57 7.51
N VAL A 462 15.56 -6.33 6.81
CA VAL A 462 15.23 -6.96 5.53
C VAL A 462 15.71 -6.07 4.38
N TYR A 463 16.23 -6.68 3.33
CA TYR A 463 16.68 -5.99 2.12
C TYR A 463 16.02 -6.60 0.89
N PHE A 464 15.73 -5.76 -0.10
CA PHE A 464 15.15 -6.16 -1.38
C PHE A 464 16.25 -6.33 -2.42
N ASP A 465 16.32 -7.49 -3.06
CA ASP A 465 17.36 -7.83 -4.04
C ASP A 465 16.81 -7.99 -5.47
N GLY A 466 15.48 -7.99 -5.66
CA GLY A 466 14.84 -8.10 -6.97
C GLY A 466 13.56 -8.92 -6.98
N ARG A 467 13.11 -9.35 -8.17
CA ARG A 467 11.93 -10.20 -8.36
C ARG A 467 12.27 -11.50 -9.07
N ILE A 468 11.73 -12.62 -8.59
CA ILE A 468 11.96 -13.95 -9.20
C ILE A 468 11.57 -13.96 -10.67
N LYS A 469 10.42 -13.36 -11.04
CA LYS A 469 9.92 -13.30 -12.42
C LYS A 469 10.74 -12.40 -13.35
N ARG A 470 11.70 -11.65 -12.82
CA ARG A 470 12.61 -10.79 -13.57
C ARG A 470 14.07 -11.26 -13.43
N ILE A 471 14.27 -12.55 -13.19
CA ILE A 471 15.58 -13.18 -13.31
C ILE A 471 15.66 -13.80 -14.70
N TYR A 472 16.64 -13.42 -15.46
CA TYR A 472 16.93 -13.94 -16.79
C TYR A 472 18.29 -14.63 -16.80
N ILE A 473 18.52 -15.46 -17.79
CA ILE A 473 19.81 -16.12 -17.97
C ILE A 473 20.52 -15.43 -19.12
N THR A 474 21.72 -14.92 -18.89
CA THR A 474 22.56 -14.33 -19.93
C THR A 474 23.88 -15.10 -20.06
N ARG A 475 24.52 -14.99 -21.20
CA ARG A 475 25.81 -15.61 -21.51
C ARG A 475 26.86 -14.51 -21.71
N ALA A 476 27.96 -14.57 -20.99
CA ALA A 476 29.11 -13.69 -21.19
C ALA A 476 29.93 -14.07 -22.42
N ALA A 477 30.81 -13.19 -22.85
CA ALA A 477 31.65 -13.40 -24.01
C ALA A 477 32.59 -14.63 -23.93
N ASP A 478 32.93 -15.06 -22.70
CA ASP A 478 33.72 -16.27 -22.45
C ASP A 478 32.88 -17.56 -22.48
N GLY A 479 31.55 -17.46 -22.73
CA GLY A 479 30.60 -18.56 -22.77
C GLY A 479 30.01 -18.91 -21.42
N THR A 480 30.44 -18.29 -20.32
CA THR A 480 29.90 -18.53 -18.98
C THR A 480 28.48 -17.97 -18.85
N VAL A 481 27.62 -18.75 -18.19
CA VAL A 481 26.21 -18.39 -18.01
C VAL A 481 26.00 -17.75 -16.64
N TYR A 482 25.29 -16.62 -16.63
CA TYR A 482 25.00 -15.84 -15.43
C TYR A 482 23.52 -15.53 -15.29
N LYS A 483 23.09 -15.21 -14.06
CA LYS A 483 21.76 -14.64 -13.80
C LYS A 483 21.80 -13.11 -14.02
N LEU A 484 20.91 -12.60 -14.87
CA LEU A 484 20.73 -11.18 -15.18
C LEU A 484 19.57 -10.64 -14.35
N PHE A 485 19.82 -9.55 -13.65
CA PHE A 485 18.85 -8.89 -12.75
C PHE A 485 18.58 -7.46 -13.23
N PRO A 486 17.49 -7.21 -13.99
CA PRO A 486 17.15 -5.88 -14.49
C PRO A 486 17.09 -4.81 -13.40
N GLU A 487 16.60 -5.14 -12.21
CA GLU A 487 16.50 -4.21 -11.08
C GLU A 487 17.86 -3.67 -10.64
N ARG A 488 18.94 -4.46 -10.75
CA ARG A 488 20.29 -3.98 -10.44
C ARG A 488 20.74 -2.91 -11.42
N ILE A 489 20.39 -3.07 -12.69
CA ILE A 489 20.67 -2.10 -13.74
C ILE A 489 19.84 -0.84 -13.51
N GLU A 490 18.54 -0.98 -13.21
CA GLU A 490 17.64 0.12 -12.89
C GLU A 490 18.13 0.94 -11.69
N ASN A 491 18.64 0.28 -10.66
CA ASN A 491 19.21 0.94 -9.48
C ASN A 491 20.43 1.78 -9.82
N VAL A 492 21.33 1.26 -10.66
CA VAL A 492 22.51 2.02 -11.12
C VAL A 492 22.09 3.22 -11.96
N LEU A 493 21.15 3.03 -12.91
CA LEU A 493 20.62 4.10 -13.75
C LEU A 493 19.93 5.19 -12.93
N SER A 494 19.09 4.81 -11.98
CA SER A 494 18.37 5.75 -11.10
C SER A 494 19.32 6.54 -10.19
N GLY A 495 20.50 6.01 -9.91
CA GLY A 495 21.58 6.70 -9.20
C GLY A 495 22.37 7.69 -10.07
N CYS A 496 22.15 7.73 -11.38
CA CYS A 496 22.80 8.71 -12.26
C CYS A 496 22.14 10.09 -12.12
N HIS A 497 22.96 11.14 -11.96
CA HIS A 497 22.49 12.51 -11.70
C HIS A 497 21.43 13.00 -12.72
N ASP A 498 21.60 12.68 -13.99
CA ASP A 498 20.75 13.21 -15.08
C ASP A 498 19.54 12.32 -15.40
N VAL A 499 19.41 11.17 -14.75
CA VAL A 499 18.27 10.27 -14.92
C VAL A 499 17.14 10.68 -13.98
N GLN A 500 15.94 10.85 -14.51
CA GLN A 500 14.71 11.08 -13.76
C GLN A 500 14.00 9.77 -13.44
N GLN A 501 13.87 8.89 -14.45
CA GLN A 501 13.28 7.56 -14.32
C GLN A 501 14.06 6.57 -15.19
N ALA A 502 14.10 5.32 -14.75
CA ALA A 502 14.73 4.23 -15.50
C ALA A 502 13.86 2.97 -15.45
N ALA A 503 13.88 2.22 -16.53
CA ALA A 503 13.28 0.90 -16.63
C ALA A 503 14.15 0.02 -17.53
N VAL A 504 14.21 -1.28 -17.23
CA VAL A 504 14.97 -2.25 -18.03
C VAL A 504 14.05 -3.38 -18.43
N VAL A 505 13.99 -3.68 -19.71
CA VAL A 505 13.40 -4.92 -20.23
C VAL A 505 14.51 -5.85 -20.68
N VAL A 506 14.20 -7.11 -20.80
CA VAL A 506 15.13 -8.12 -21.29
C VAL A 506 14.54 -8.71 -22.56
N GLU A 507 15.34 -8.78 -23.59
CA GLU A 507 14.98 -9.33 -24.90
C GLU A 507 15.85 -10.56 -25.20
N GLU A 508 15.29 -11.50 -25.94
CA GLU A 508 16.04 -12.67 -26.40
C GLU A 508 17.15 -12.24 -27.37
N ASP A 509 18.35 -12.77 -27.18
CA ASP A 509 19.53 -12.51 -28.00
C ASP A 509 20.17 -13.85 -28.42
N GLU A 510 20.54 -13.97 -29.69
CA GLU A 510 21.08 -15.21 -30.24
C GLU A 510 22.46 -15.60 -29.63
N ILE A 511 23.25 -14.61 -29.22
CA ILE A 511 24.60 -14.79 -28.67
C ILE A 511 24.55 -14.87 -27.14
N LYS A 512 23.93 -13.88 -26.53
CA LYS A 512 23.87 -13.73 -25.09
C LYS A 512 22.75 -14.52 -24.42
N LEU A 513 21.86 -15.16 -25.17
CA LEU A 513 20.58 -15.75 -24.75
C LEU A 513 19.54 -14.69 -24.39
N ASN A 514 19.92 -13.73 -23.58
CA ASN A 514 19.12 -12.57 -23.20
C ASN A 514 20.04 -11.37 -23.00
N ASP A 515 19.63 -10.21 -23.51
CA ASP A 515 20.30 -8.93 -23.28
C ASP A 515 19.36 -7.92 -22.65
N ALA A 516 19.92 -6.99 -21.88
CA ALA A 516 19.16 -5.94 -21.22
C ALA A 516 19.02 -4.72 -22.15
N VAL A 517 17.80 -4.20 -22.26
CA VAL A 517 17.49 -2.93 -22.92
C VAL A 517 17.05 -1.93 -21.87
N ALA A 518 17.82 -0.87 -21.69
CA ALA A 518 17.55 0.16 -20.70
C ALA A 518 16.79 1.33 -21.32
N TYR A 519 15.73 1.79 -20.65
CA TYR A 519 14.96 2.99 -20.98
C TYR A 519 15.16 4.02 -19.89
N VAL A 520 15.48 5.25 -20.28
CA VAL A 520 15.69 6.35 -19.36
C VAL A 520 14.87 7.57 -19.75
N VAL A 521 14.27 8.22 -18.76
CA VAL A 521 13.74 9.57 -18.88
C VAL A 521 14.79 10.49 -18.27
N LEU A 522 15.30 11.43 -19.06
CA LEU A 522 16.30 12.38 -18.61
C LEU A 522 15.66 13.60 -17.93
N LYS A 523 16.37 14.21 -16.99
CA LYS A 523 15.97 15.49 -16.39
C LYS A 523 16.03 16.60 -17.42
N LYS A 524 15.19 17.65 -17.26
CA LYS A 524 15.17 18.81 -18.16
C LYS A 524 16.55 19.45 -18.25
N GLY A 525 17.02 19.66 -19.47
CA GLY A 525 18.32 20.26 -19.76
C GLY A 525 19.46 19.26 -20.02
N SER A 526 19.23 17.98 -19.84
CA SER A 526 20.19 16.93 -20.18
C SER A 526 20.23 16.69 -21.71
N THR A 527 21.39 16.37 -22.23
CA THR A 527 21.68 16.18 -23.68
C THR A 527 22.27 14.79 -23.94
N GLU A 528 22.53 14.45 -25.20
CA GLU A 528 23.18 13.19 -25.58
C GLU A 528 24.57 12.97 -24.94
N LYS A 529 25.24 14.04 -24.50
CA LYS A 529 26.53 13.92 -23.78
C LYS A 529 26.36 13.18 -22.44
N GLN A 530 25.24 13.36 -21.79
CA GLN A 530 24.94 12.66 -20.54
C GLN A 530 24.72 11.15 -20.73
N LEU A 531 24.26 10.71 -21.91
CA LEU A 531 24.18 9.28 -22.23
C LEU A 531 25.55 8.58 -22.20
N ALA A 532 26.59 9.25 -22.64
CA ALA A 532 27.96 8.70 -22.56
C ALA A 532 28.40 8.48 -21.11
N ILE A 533 28.09 9.46 -20.23
CA ILE A 533 28.39 9.38 -18.78
C ILE A 533 27.57 8.25 -18.13
N ILE A 534 26.28 8.11 -18.49
CA ILE A 534 25.41 7.04 -17.99
C ILE A 534 25.98 5.67 -18.39
N ARG A 535 26.37 5.47 -19.66
CA ARG A 535 26.99 4.23 -20.14
C ARG A 535 28.30 3.91 -19.42
N GLU A 536 29.14 4.91 -19.21
CA GLU A 536 30.39 4.76 -18.46
C GLU A 536 30.08 4.36 -16.98
N THR A 537 29.10 4.96 -16.36
CA THR A 537 28.68 4.63 -15.00
C THR A 537 28.17 3.19 -14.90
N LEU A 538 27.40 2.72 -15.89
CA LEU A 538 26.95 1.33 -15.96
C LEU A 538 28.14 0.38 -16.06
N ALA A 539 29.08 0.64 -16.95
CA ALA A 539 30.28 -0.18 -17.16
C ALA A 539 31.18 -0.23 -15.90
N GLN A 540 31.24 0.85 -15.12
CA GLN A 540 32.02 0.88 -13.87
C GLN A 540 31.35 0.15 -12.70
N LYS A 541 30.02 0.13 -12.65
CA LYS A 541 29.26 -0.37 -11.48
C LYS A 541 28.63 -1.74 -11.67
N LEU A 542 28.54 -2.22 -12.91
CA LEU A 542 27.94 -3.51 -13.24
C LEU A 542 28.97 -4.48 -13.78
N PRO A 543 28.80 -5.79 -13.56
CA PRO A 543 29.56 -6.81 -14.26
C PRO A 543 29.32 -6.73 -15.78
N ASP A 544 30.33 -6.99 -16.59
CA ASP A 544 30.28 -6.85 -18.06
C ASP A 544 29.10 -7.57 -18.70
N TYR A 545 28.75 -8.76 -18.21
CA TYR A 545 27.62 -9.55 -18.72
C TYR A 545 26.24 -8.92 -18.47
N SER A 546 26.13 -7.94 -17.58
CA SER A 546 24.88 -7.27 -17.22
C SER A 546 24.81 -5.81 -17.68
N VAL A 547 25.84 -5.29 -18.32
CA VAL A 547 25.82 -3.95 -18.90
C VAL A 547 24.95 -3.97 -20.16
N PRO A 548 23.84 -3.18 -20.20
CA PRO A 548 22.97 -3.14 -21.36
C PRO A 548 23.69 -2.53 -22.55
N GLU A 549 23.64 -3.20 -23.71
CA GLU A 549 24.18 -2.65 -24.96
C GLU A 549 23.36 -1.45 -25.44
N THR A 550 22.05 -1.50 -25.20
CA THR A 550 21.12 -0.47 -25.64
C THR A 550 20.60 0.34 -24.44
N VAL A 551 20.82 1.66 -24.49
CA VAL A 551 20.23 2.65 -23.59
C VAL A 551 19.44 3.65 -24.42
N MET A 552 18.12 3.65 -24.27
CA MET A 552 17.19 4.49 -25.03
C MET A 552 16.63 5.62 -24.15
N VAL A 553 16.60 6.82 -24.70
CA VAL A 553 15.92 7.97 -24.08
C VAL A 553 14.48 8.01 -24.55
N ILE A 554 13.55 8.09 -23.60
CA ILE A 554 12.13 8.26 -23.87
C ILE A 554 11.59 9.50 -23.14
N GLU A 555 10.53 10.12 -23.67
CA GLU A 555 9.97 11.34 -23.08
C GLU A 555 9.28 11.11 -21.74
N SER A 556 8.65 9.95 -21.56
CA SER A 556 7.95 9.57 -20.32
C SER A 556 7.86 8.06 -20.19
N MET A 557 7.91 7.55 -18.95
CA MET A 557 7.65 6.13 -18.69
C MET A 557 6.15 5.82 -18.85
N PRO A 558 5.80 4.72 -19.55
CA PRO A 558 4.44 4.21 -19.50
C PRO A 558 4.12 3.72 -18.10
N LEU A 559 2.91 4.07 -17.60
CA LEU A 559 2.49 3.70 -16.26
C LEU A 559 1.25 2.80 -16.31
N THR A 560 1.19 1.87 -15.37
CA THR A 560 0.00 1.06 -15.09
C THR A 560 -1.07 1.93 -14.43
N GLN A 561 -2.29 1.41 -14.29
CA GLN A 561 -3.37 2.07 -13.55
C GLN A 561 -2.99 2.38 -12.08
N SER A 562 -2.06 1.63 -11.50
CA SER A 562 -1.55 1.83 -10.14
C SER A 562 -0.39 2.85 -10.05
N GLY A 563 0.00 3.47 -11.16
CA GLY A 563 1.11 4.43 -11.22
C GLY A 563 2.51 3.81 -11.19
N LYS A 564 2.62 2.48 -11.34
CA LYS A 564 3.89 1.77 -11.50
C LYS A 564 4.28 1.73 -12.97
N ILE A 565 5.58 1.57 -13.25
CA ILE A 565 6.07 1.41 -14.63
C ILE A 565 5.41 0.20 -15.29
N ASP A 566 4.88 0.41 -16.47
CA ASP A 566 4.27 -0.64 -17.30
C ASP A 566 5.30 -1.16 -18.31
N TYR A 567 6.04 -2.18 -17.90
CA TYR A 567 7.10 -2.78 -18.71
C TYR A 567 6.59 -3.40 -20.01
N CYS A 568 5.30 -3.78 -20.09
CA CYS A 568 4.72 -4.35 -21.31
C CYS A 568 4.49 -3.30 -22.40
N ARG A 569 4.40 -2.03 -22.02
CA ARG A 569 4.20 -0.91 -22.95
C ARG A 569 5.49 -0.17 -23.32
N LEU A 570 6.64 -0.60 -22.80
CA LEU A 570 7.91 -0.08 -23.28
C LEU A 570 8.14 -0.53 -24.74
N PRO A 571 8.72 0.31 -25.59
CA PRO A 571 9.06 -0.09 -26.96
C PRO A 571 9.91 -1.36 -26.93
N ARG A 572 9.73 -2.27 -27.90
CA ARG A 572 10.63 -3.41 -28.11
C ARG A 572 11.47 -3.10 -29.34
N LEU A 573 12.73 -3.55 -29.34
CA LEU A 573 13.66 -3.38 -30.46
C LEU A 573 13.30 -4.30 -31.62
#